data_52bfe5f61ffe7f887301fcac4456c1c4
#
_entry.id   52bfe5f61ffe7f887301fcac4456c1c4
#
_cell.length_a   1.000
_cell.length_b   1.000
_cell.length_c   1.000
_cell.angle_alpha   90.00
_cell.angle_beta   90.00
_cell.angle_gamma   90.00
#
_symmetry.space_group_name_H-M   'P 1'
#
loop_
_entity.id
_entity.type
_entity.pdbx_description
1 polymer ?
#
loop_
_entity_poly.entity_id
_entity_poly.type
_entity_poly.pdbx_seq_one_letter_code
_entity_poly.pdbx_strand_id
1 'polypeptide(L)'
;MAKILKVILWGEEIGRLAWDVHRHLSYFVYNPDFVRKGLNISPLVAPIDGVRALAPVWGEDAKIYQKLPAFVADSLPDAWGNQLFELWRQQNHLANADITPLDKLSFIGKRGMGALEFEPELSRERKADKIDMKSLADLAARIYSERENARILPDESITMQSLLTVGTSAGGRQPKAIIAINHKNGEIRSGQISGLKDFDYYLLKFGNTQYSSAELEMSYYELATKAGIRMMPSELYKVDGNNHFITKRFDRDGETKIYTQTLAAISPDANSYEQLIAVCRKLHLSEADCLEVFRRMVFNILANNTDDHNKNFSFIMREDGTWQLAPAYDITYIIDPGGFLPNEDHCMYIRAKLRNISRDDVMQFARDNGIRRPDAIIRNVVDSLKQFRSVAEKNGVSEEWTGRVETTIIDHLKAWGEWQENAITPEFTINDHSVSNIRIEQAYKGNFHLLASIDGKECKYVIGKNKEVFSLIEKTGIANLTAEQMKAMVETYFKL
;
A
#
# COMPACT_ATOMS: atom_id res chain seq x y z
N MET A 1 -16.23 5.81 -30.78
CA MET A 1 -14.99 5.62 -30.05
C MET A 1 -14.06 6.78 -30.32
N ALA A 2 -13.40 7.29 -29.29
CA ALA A 2 -12.65 8.53 -29.38
C ALA A 2 -11.35 8.34 -30.16
N LYS A 3 -11.15 9.05 -31.27
CA LYS A 3 -9.87 9.09 -31.99
C LYS A 3 -8.96 10.21 -31.47
N ILE A 4 -9.55 11.23 -30.86
CA ILE A 4 -8.86 12.40 -30.29
C ILE A 4 -9.55 12.74 -28.98
N LEU A 5 -8.75 12.97 -27.92
CA LEU A 5 -9.21 13.49 -26.64
C LEU A 5 -8.52 14.82 -26.35
N LYS A 6 -9.26 15.76 -25.80
CA LYS A 6 -8.70 16.89 -25.09
C LYS A 6 -8.25 16.43 -23.72
N VAL A 7 -7.07 16.86 -23.30
CA VAL A 7 -6.56 16.70 -21.94
C VAL A 7 -6.68 18.05 -21.25
N ILE A 8 -7.38 18.06 -20.12
CA ILE A 8 -7.74 19.27 -19.38
C ILE A 8 -7.11 19.21 -18.01
N LEU A 9 -6.60 20.32 -17.54
CA LEU A 9 -6.06 20.53 -16.20
C LEU A 9 -6.65 21.84 -15.64
N TRP A 10 -7.32 21.75 -14.48
CA TRP A 10 -7.98 22.90 -13.83
C TRP A 10 -8.87 23.72 -14.76
N GLY A 11 -9.64 23.03 -15.62
CA GLY A 11 -10.56 23.64 -16.56
C GLY A 11 -9.90 24.16 -17.85
N GLU A 12 -8.59 24.06 -18.01
CA GLU A 12 -7.83 24.50 -19.18
C GLU A 12 -7.41 23.32 -20.07
N GLU A 13 -7.59 23.44 -21.40
CA GLU A 13 -7.06 22.47 -22.38
C GLU A 13 -5.54 22.59 -22.44
N ILE A 14 -4.82 21.61 -21.80
CA ILE A 14 -3.36 21.56 -21.82
C ILE A 14 -2.80 20.94 -23.10
N GLY A 15 -3.62 20.18 -23.82
CA GLY A 15 -3.22 19.54 -25.08
C GLY A 15 -4.22 18.50 -25.55
N ARG A 16 -3.83 17.80 -26.60
CA ARG A 16 -4.65 16.75 -27.23
C ARG A 16 -3.90 15.46 -27.39
N LEU A 17 -4.61 14.37 -27.14
CA LEU A 17 -4.17 13.00 -27.33
C LEU A 17 -4.86 12.40 -28.54
N ALA A 18 -4.11 11.89 -29.52
CA ALA A 18 -4.64 11.27 -30.72
C ALA A 18 -4.21 9.80 -30.81
N TRP A 19 -5.10 8.92 -31.29
CA TRP A 19 -4.82 7.51 -31.55
C TRP A 19 -4.53 7.28 -33.04
N ASP A 20 -3.34 6.75 -33.31
CA ASP A 20 -2.95 6.29 -34.64
C ASP A 20 -3.41 4.84 -34.82
N VAL A 21 -4.45 4.63 -35.62
CA VAL A 21 -5.06 3.32 -35.87
C VAL A 21 -4.14 2.37 -36.65
N HIS A 22 -3.19 2.90 -37.43
CA HIS A 22 -2.27 2.09 -38.24
C HIS A 22 -1.07 1.60 -37.42
N ARG A 23 -0.59 2.46 -36.53
CA ARG A 23 0.57 2.15 -35.67
C ARG A 23 0.17 1.59 -34.31
N HIS A 24 -1.12 1.61 -33.98
CA HIS A 24 -1.67 1.22 -32.68
C HIS A 24 -0.95 1.88 -31.49
N LEU A 25 -0.79 3.20 -31.55
CA LEU A 25 -0.17 4.00 -30.50
C LEU A 25 -0.75 5.41 -30.46
N SER A 26 -0.50 6.13 -29.39
CA SER A 26 -0.98 7.49 -29.22
C SER A 26 0.15 8.52 -29.29
N TYR A 27 -0.23 9.74 -29.64
CA TYR A 27 0.60 10.92 -29.56
C TYR A 27 -0.11 11.99 -28.76
N PHE A 28 0.60 12.66 -27.89
CA PHE A 28 0.12 13.85 -27.20
C PHE A 28 0.82 15.09 -27.73
N VAL A 29 0.07 16.17 -27.93
CA VAL A 29 0.61 17.47 -28.33
C VAL A 29 0.08 18.52 -27.37
N TYR A 30 0.97 19.30 -26.79
CA TYR A 30 0.59 20.43 -25.94
C TYR A 30 -0.16 21.51 -26.72
N ASN A 31 -1.11 22.15 -26.05
CA ASN A 31 -1.74 23.37 -26.55
C ASN A 31 -0.71 24.52 -26.56
N PRO A 32 -0.53 25.25 -27.67
CA PRO A 32 0.42 26.37 -27.73
C PRO A 32 0.17 27.45 -26.67
N ASP A 33 -1.09 27.69 -26.30
CA ASP A 33 -1.44 28.67 -25.25
C ASP A 33 -0.96 28.21 -23.87
N PHE A 34 -1.06 26.91 -23.59
CA PHE A 34 -0.55 26.32 -22.36
C PHE A 34 0.99 26.34 -22.32
N VAL A 35 1.65 26.07 -23.45
CA VAL A 35 3.13 26.17 -23.56
C VAL A 35 3.62 27.55 -23.17
N ARG A 36 2.91 28.60 -23.60
CA ARG A 36 3.28 30.00 -23.29
C ARG A 36 3.21 30.34 -21.78
N LYS A 37 2.42 29.60 -21.02
CA LYS A 37 2.34 29.77 -19.54
C LYS A 37 3.56 29.24 -18.82
N GLY A 38 4.29 28.30 -19.43
CA GLY A 38 5.52 27.73 -18.88
C GLY A 38 5.30 26.79 -17.69
N LEU A 39 4.04 26.33 -17.42
CA LEU A 39 3.75 25.41 -16.33
C LEU A 39 4.14 23.99 -16.72
N ASN A 40 5.27 23.49 -16.19
CA ASN A 40 5.83 22.21 -16.54
C ASN A 40 5.24 21.08 -15.70
N ILE A 41 4.19 20.44 -16.24
CA ILE A 41 3.40 19.43 -15.51
C ILE A 41 4.04 18.04 -15.48
N SER A 42 5.03 17.75 -16.31
CA SER A 42 5.73 16.46 -16.32
C SER A 42 7.19 16.70 -16.81
N PRO A 43 8.02 17.33 -15.96
CA PRO A 43 9.29 17.90 -16.37
C PRO A 43 10.33 16.89 -16.85
N LEU A 44 10.22 15.61 -16.44
CA LEU A 44 11.21 14.59 -16.76
C LEU A 44 10.91 13.81 -18.04
N VAL A 45 9.63 13.62 -18.39
CA VAL A 45 9.23 12.79 -19.54
C VAL A 45 8.45 13.55 -20.61
N ALA A 46 7.82 14.66 -20.25
CA ALA A 46 7.04 15.50 -21.14
C ALA A 46 7.31 16.99 -20.89
N PRO A 47 8.59 17.44 -20.96
CA PRO A 47 8.93 18.82 -20.67
C PRO A 47 8.23 19.78 -21.65
N ILE A 48 7.87 20.96 -21.14
CA ILE A 48 7.17 22.00 -21.91
C ILE A 48 8.21 22.89 -22.64
N ASP A 49 8.97 22.28 -23.53
CA ASP A 49 10.07 22.92 -24.29
C ASP A 49 9.69 23.29 -25.74
N GLY A 50 8.40 23.23 -26.07
CA GLY A 50 7.85 23.57 -27.36
C GLY A 50 6.62 22.75 -27.73
N VAL A 51 6.04 23.07 -28.90
CA VAL A 51 4.89 22.33 -29.45
C VAL A 51 5.40 21.19 -30.33
N ARG A 52 5.51 20.01 -29.75
CA ARG A 52 5.90 18.78 -30.46
C ARG A 52 5.01 17.61 -30.07
N ALA A 53 4.96 16.58 -30.91
CA ALA A 53 4.30 15.34 -30.56
C ALA A 53 5.16 14.55 -29.56
N LEU A 54 4.60 14.22 -28.41
CA LEU A 54 5.18 13.36 -27.43
C LEU A 54 4.79 11.91 -27.71
N ALA A 55 5.79 11.05 -27.83
CA ALA A 55 5.62 9.63 -28.08
C ALA A 55 5.17 8.86 -26.82
N PRO A 56 4.58 7.68 -26.97
CA PRO A 56 4.29 6.80 -25.85
C PRO A 56 5.58 6.22 -25.24
N VAL A 57 5.43 5.62 -24.07
CA VAL A 57 6.52 4.83 -23.45
C VAL A 57 6.78 3.58 -24.28
N TRP A 58 8.08 3.28 -24.50
CA TRP A 58 8.57 2.10 -25.22
C TRP A 58 9.32 1.14 -24.30
N GLY A 59 9.43 -0.12 -24.71
CA GLY A 59 10.17 -1.15 -23.98
C GLY A 59 9.25 -2.25 -23.43
N GLU A 60 9.83 -3.17 -22.67
CA GLU A 60 9.09 -4.31 -22.09
C GLU A 60 8.03 -3.85 -21.08
N ASP A 61 8.32 -2.81 -20.30
CA ASP A 61 7.40 -2.23 -19.32
C ASP A 61 6.31 -1.35 -19.96
N ALA A 62 6.39 -1.10 -21.26
CA ALA A 62 5.43 -0.26 -21.99
C ALA A 62 3.98 -0.80 -21.96
N LYS A 63 3.78 -2.09 -21.60
CA LYS A 63 2.45 -2.69 -21.50
C LYS A 63 1.56 -2.01 -20.46
N ILE A 64 2.13 -1.57 -19.34
CA ILE A 64 1.37 -0.90 -18.28
C ILE A 64 0.88 0.49 -18.71
N TYR A 65 1.59 1.14 -19.62
CA TYR A 65 1.23 2.46 -20.15
C TYR A 65 0.28 2.37 -21.35
N GLN A 66 -0.05 1.17 -21.83
CA GLN A 66 -0.97 0.91 -22.95
C GLN A 66 -0.69 1.81 -24.17
N LYS A 67 0.58 2.07 -24.48
CA LYS A 67 1.03 2.94 -25.58
C LYS A 67 0.57 4.39 -25.48
N LEU A 68 0.43 4.89 -24.27
CA LEU A 68 0.21 6.30 -23.95
C LEU A 68 1.51 6.94 -23.42
N PRO A 69 1.65 8.28 -23.47
CA PRO A 69 2.62 9.00 -22.68
C PRO A 69 2.40 8.70 -21.18
N ALA A 70 3.50 8.53 -20.40
CA ALA A 70 3.43 8.05 -19.03
C ALA A 70 2.51 8.89 -18.12
N PHE A 71 2.61 10.22 -18.21
CA PHE A 71 1.82 11.13 -17.37
C PHE A 71 0.30 11.06 -17.63
N VAL A 72 -0.10 10.66 -18.86
CA VAL A 72 -1.51 10.44 -19.21
C VAL A 72 -1.94 9.02 -18.81
N ALA A 73 -1.05 8.04 -19.00
CA ALA A 73 -1.31 6.64 -18.67
C ALA A 73 -1.59 6.41 -17.18
N ASP A 74 -1.10 7.28 -16.33
CA ASP A 74 -1.36 7.26 -14.88
C ASP A 74 -2.86 7.43 -14.53
N SER A 75 -3.63 8.00 -15.44
CA SER A 75 -5.09 8.15 -15.31
C SER A 75 -5.88 6.93 -15.81
N LEU A 76 -5.21 5.91 -16.38
CA LEU A 76 -5.90 4.69 -16.82
C LEU A 76 -6.49 3.93 -15.62
N PRO A 77 -7.64 3.26 -15.82
CA PRO A 77 -8.14 2.37 -14.81
C PRO A 77 -7.15 1.21 -14.58
N ASP A 78 -6.97 0.84 -13.32
CA ASP A 78 -6.19 -0.32 -12.90
C ASP A 78 -6.95 -1.64 -13.03
N ALA A 79 -6.52 -2.70 -12.32
CA ALA A 79 -7.15 -4.00 -12.38
C ALA A 79 -8.62 -3.96 -11.95
N TRP A 80 -8.95 -3.31 -10.82
CA TRP A 80 -10.33 -3.15 -10.36
C TRP A 80 -11.14 -2.26 -11.30
N GLY A 81 -10.63 -1.10 -11.66
CA GLY A 81 -11.28 -0.18 -12.60
C GLY A 81 -11.48 -0.78 -14.00
N ASN A 82 -10.54 -1.59 -14.49
CA ASN A 82 -10.70 -2.33 -15.75
C ASN A 82 -11.80 -3.38 -15.66
N GLN A 83 -11.94 -4.09 -14.53
CA GLN A 83 -13.04 -5.04 -14.32
C GLN A 83 -14.40 -4.34 -14.40
N LEU A 84 -14.53 -3.17 -13.75
CA LEU A 84 -15.75 -2.36 -13.82
C LEU A 84 -16.00 -1.82 -15.25
N PHE A 85 -14.94 -1.41 -15.94
CA PHE A 85 -15.04 -0.96 -17.35
C PHE A 85 -15.56 -2.08 -18.25
N GLU A 86 -15.10 -3.33 -18.08
CA GLU A 86 -15.58 -4.46 -18.88
C GLU A 86 -17.06 -4.77 -18.60
N LEU A 87 -17.50 -4.70 -17.33
CA LEU A 87 -18.91 -4.84 -16.98
C LEU A 87 -19.77 -3.72 -17.61
N TRP A 88 -19.27 -2.48 -17.59
CA TRP A 88 -19.93 -1.36 -18.26
C TRP A 88 -20.06 -1.57 -19.79
N ARG A 89 -19.00 -2.11 -20.43
CA ARG A 89 -19.03 -2.45 -21.87
C ARG A 89 -20.11 -3.48 -22.18
N GLN A 90 -20.23 -4.52 -21.37
CA GLN A 90 -21.25 -5.56 -21.53
C GLN A 90 -22.65 -4.96 -21.43
N GLN A 91 -22.93 -4.11 -20.44
CA GLN A 91 -24.22 -3.45 -20.26
C GLN A 91 -24.59 -2.50 -21.42
N ASN A 92 -23.60 -1.90 -22.03
CA ASN A 92 -23.80 -0.94 -23.15
C ASN A 92 -23.68 -1.60 -24.54
N HIS A 93 -23.71 -2.93 -24.63
CA HIS A 93 -23.60 -3.70 -25.86
C HIS A 93 -22.33 -3.42 -26.68
N LEU A 94 -21.23 -3.06 -25.99
CA LEU A 94 -19.93 -2.76 -26.57
C LEU A 94 -18.92 -3.91 -26.40
N ALA A 95 -19.36 -5.11 -26.02
CA ALA A 95 -18.48 -6.24 -25.74
C ALA A 95 -17.54 -6.59 -26.92
N ASN A 96 -18.02 -6.49 -28.15
CA ASN A 96 -17.28 -6.79 -29.39
C ASN A 96 -16.63 -5.56 -30.03
N ALA A 97 -16.69 -4.40 -29.38
CA ALA A 97 -16.11 -3.18 -29.94
C ALA A 97 -14.58 -3.18 -29.76
N ASP A 98 -13.88 -2.68 -30.77
CA ASP A 98 -12.43 -2.45 -30.70
C ASP A 98 -12.15 -1.26 -29.77
N ILE A 99 -11.59 -1.54 -28.60
CA ILE A 99 -11.35 -0.58 -27.52
C ILE A 99 -9.90 -0.12 -27.55
N THR A 100 -9.73 1.18 -27.57
CA THR A 100 -8.44 1.84 -27.47
C THR A 100 -8.20 2.35 -26.02
N PRO A 101 -6.96 2.64 -25.63
CA PRO A 101 -6.69 3.33 -24.36
C PRO A 101 -7.38 4.70 -24.24
N LEU A 102 -7.63 5.38 -25.36
CA LEU A 102 -8.37 6.64 -25.35
C LEU A 102 -9.83 6.45 -24.94
N ASP A 103 -10.44 5.33 -25.29
CA ASP A 103 -11.82 5.03 -24.88
C ASP A 103 -11.90 4.81 -23.37
N LYS A 104 -10.87 4.20 -22.76
CA LYS A 104 -10.76 4.05 -21.29
C LYS A 104 -10.60 5.42 -20.61
N LEU A 105 -9.73 6.30 -21.15
CA LEU A 105 -9.59 7.67 -20.64
C LEU A 105 -10.87 8.47 -20.80
N SER A 106 -11.55 8.34 -21.94
CA SER A 106 -12.85 8.96 -22.18
C SER A 106 -13.94 8.42 -21.23
N PHE A 107 -13.87 7.15 -20.86
CA PHE A 107 -14.73 6.57 -19.83
C PHE A 107 -14.42 7.14 -18.44
N ILE A 108 -13.16 7.37 -18.10
CA ILE A 108 -12.76 8.05 -16.85
C ILE A 108 -13.25 9.50 -16.86
N GLY A 109 -13.07 10.24 -17.98
CA GLY A 109 -13.54 11.61 -18.12
C GLY A 109 -13.02 12.53 -17.03
N LYS A 110 -13.94 13.10 -16.23
CA LYS A 110 -13.63 14.00 -15.09
C LYS A 110 -13.43 13.29 -13.77
N ARG A 111 -13.61 11.96 -13.73
CA ARG A 111 -13.67 11.17 -12.50
C ARG A 111 -12.31 10.65 -12.03
N GLY A 112 -11.22 10.96 -12.74
CA GLY A 112 -9.87 10.49 -12.44
C GLY A 112 -9.36 10.89 -11.06
N MET A 113 -8.34 10.16 -10.59
CA MET A 113 -7.48 10.62 -9.51
C MET A 113 -6.65 11.81 -10.02
N GLY A 114 -6.30 12.72 -9.09
CA GLY A 114 -5.61 13.95 -9.47
C GLY A 114 -6.52 14.95 -10.19
N ALA A 115 -5.92 15.79 -11.03
CA ALA A 115 -6.60 16.93 -11.68
C ALA A 115 -6.71 16.79 -13.19
N LEU A 116 -6.18 15.75 -13.84
CA LEU A 116 -6.36 15.55 -15.27
C LEU A 116 -7.80 15.11 -15.59
N GLU A 117 -8.35 15.69 -16.64
CA GLU A 117 -9.68 15.39 -17.16
C GLU A 117 -9.59 15.14 -18.68
N PHE A 118 -10.53 14.34 -19.20
CA PHE A 118 -10.53 13.89 -20.59
C PHE A 118 -11.88 14.17 -21.26
N GLU A 119 -11.87 14.83 -22.42
CA GLU A 119 -13.07 15.12 -23.21
C GLU A 119 -12.91 14.66 -24.68
N PRO A 120 -13.97 14.11 -25.33
CA PRO A 120 -15.32 13.91 -24.79
C PRO A 120 -15.38 12.78 -23.78
N GLU A 121 -16.33 12.88 -22.84
CA GLU A 121 -16.61 11.86 -21.86
C GLU A 121 -17.61 10.83 -22.41
N LEU A 122 -17.31 9.52 -22.29
CA LEU A 122 -18.21 8.45 -22.72
C LEU A 122 -19.34 8.16 -21.73
N SER A 123 -19.08 8.34 -20.45
CA SER A 123 -20.08 8.16 -19.42
C SER A 123 -20.74 9.50 -19.10
N ARG A 124 -22.04 9.62 -19.33
CA ARG A 124 -22.77 10.83 -18.94
C ARG A 124 -22.83 10.91 -17.41
N GLU A 125 -22.44 12.07 -16.85
CA GLU A 125 -22.69 12.39 -15.45
C GLU A 125 -24.19 12.21 -15.16
N ARG A 126 -24.53 11.30 -14.25
CA ARG A 126 -25.81 11.30 -13.59
C ARG A 126 -25.66 12.08 -12.28
N LYS A 127 -26.69 12.80 -11.88
CA LYS A 127 -26.74 13.49 -10.57
C LYS A 127 -26.34 12.52 -9.49
N ALA A 128 -25.54 13.01 -8.54
CA ALA A 128 -25.09 12.24 -7.39
C ALA A 128 -26.29 11.77 -6.56
N ASP A 129 -26.81 10.60 -6.87
CA ASP A 129 -27.80 9.96 -6.03
C ASP A 129 -27.13 9.50 -4.73
N LYS A 130 -27.91 9.45 -3.66
CA LYS A 130 -27.48 8.94 -2.36
C LYS A 130 -27.00 7.50 -2.54
N ILE A 131 -25.80 7.19 -2.04
CA ILE A 131 -25.22 5.85 -2.16
C ILE A 131 -25.70 4.97 -1.01
N ASP A 132 -26.22 3.80 -1.35
CA ASP A 132 -26.44 2.71 -0.40
C ASP A 132 -25.14 1.89 -0.25
N MET A 133 -24.45 2.12 0.85
CA MET A 133 -23.14 1.51 1.13
C MET A 133 -23.21 -0.01 1.30
N LYS A 134 -24.32 -0.55 1.84
CA LYS A 134 -24.49 -2.00 2.02
C LYS A 134 -24.57 -2.70 0.65
N SER A 135 -25.50 -2.30 -0.18
CA SER A 135 -25.67 -2.87 -1.52
C SER A 135 -24.39 -2.70 -2.36
N LEU A 136 -23.69 -1.58 -2.19
CA LEU A 136 -22.42 -1.33 -2.89
C LEU A 136 -21.32 -2.29 -2.44
N ALA A 137 -21.17 -2.52 -1.13
CA ALA A 137 -20.16 -3.42 -0.58
C ALA A 137 -20.43 -4.89 -0.99
N ASP A 138 -21.69 -5.33 -0.90
CA ASP A 138 -22.11 -6.68 -1.29
C ASP A 138 -21.83 -6.95 -2.77
N LEU A 139 -22.19 -6.01 -3.65
CA LEU A 139 -21.93 -6.12 -5.07
C LEU A 139 -20.41 -6.10 -5.39
N ALA A 140 -19.65 -5.24 -4.75
CA ALA A 140 -18.20 -5.17 -4.94
C ALA A 140 -17.51 -6.47 -4.50
N ALA A 141 -17.91 -7.06 -3.37
CA ALA A 141 -17.37 -8.33 -2.89
C ALA A 141 -17.69 -9.47 -3.86
N ARG A 142 -18.92 -9.54 -4.38
CA ARG A 142 -19.33 -10.55 -5.36
C ARG A 142 -18.54 -10.42 -6.68
N ILE A 143 -18.46 -9.21 -7.25
CA ILE A 143 -17.70 -8.97 -8.47
C ILE A 143 -16.23 -9.38 -8.28
N TYR A 144 -15.65 -9.06 -7.13
CA TYR A 144 -14.25 -9.41 -6.83
C TYR A 144 -14.03 -10.92 -6.73
N SER A 145 -14.98 -11.66 -6.13
CA SER A 145 -14.89 -13.12 -6.00
C SER A 145 -15.10 -13.86 -7.32
N GLU A 146 -16.03 -13.39 -8.15
CA GLU A 146 -16.37 -14.02 -9.43
C GLU A 146 -15.39 -13.64 -10.56
N ARG A 147 -14.67 -12.55 -10.40
CA ARG A 147 -13.67 -12.04 -11.36
C ARG A 147 -14.21 -11.94 -12.79
N GLU A 148 -13.61 -12.65 -13.75
CA GLU A 148 -13.99 -12.63 -15.16
C GLU A 148 -15.38 -13.25 -15.44
N ASN A 149 -15.91 -14.04 -14.51
CA ASN A 149 -17.22 -14.63 -14.61
C ASN A 149 -18.36 -13.75 -14.06
N ALA A 150 -18.02 -12.60 -13.45
CA ALA A 150 -19.00 -11.70 -12.87
C ALA A 150 -19.99 -11.20 -13.92
N ARG A 151 -21.27 -11.27 -13.59
CA ARG A 151 -22.37 -10.74 -14.40
C ARG A 151 -23.27 -9.90 -13.50
N ILE A 152 -23.87 -8.86 -14.09
CA ILE A 152 -24.79 -8.00 -13.37
C ILE A 152 -26.20 -8.55 -13.52
N LEU A 153 -26.85 -8.78 -12.39
CA LEU A 153 -28.24 -9.21 -12.35
C LEU A 153 -29.18 -8.02 -12.61
N PRO A 154 -30.42 -8.25 -13.12
CA PRO A 154 -31.34 -7.16 -13.44
C PRO A 154 -31.67 -6.23 -12.27
N ASP A 155 -31.78 -6.77 -11.06
CA ASP A 155 -32.02 -6.05 -9.80
C ASP A 155 -30.82 -5.28 -9.27
N GLU A 156 -29.61 -5.60 -9.74
CA GLU A 156 -28.35 -4.92 -9.36
C GLU A 156 -28.03 -3.71 -10.25
N SER A 157 -28.80 -3.43 -11.27
CA SER A 157 -28.46 -2.41 -12.27
C SER A 157 -28.25 -1.01 -11.71
N ILE A 158 -29.01 -0.61 -10.70
CA ILE A 158 -28.89 0.68 -10.01
C ILE A 158 -27.61 0.71 -9.15
N THR A 159 -27.38 -0.36 -8.38
CA THR A 159 -26.18 -0.51 -7.53
C THR A 159 -24.92 -0.55 -8.40
N MET A 160 -24.97 -1.26 -9.53
CA MET A 160 -23.85 -1.28 -10.48
C MET A 160 -23.56 0.09 -11.07
N GLN A 161 -24.57 0.90 -11.38
CA GLN A 161 -24.34 2.28 -11.84
C GLN A 161 -23.67 3.13 -10.76
N SER A 162 -24.08 2.96 -9.49
CA SER A 162 -23.43 3.61 -8.36
C SER A 162 -21.97 3.15 -8.25
N LEU A 163 -21.72 1.84 -8.33
CA LEU A 163 -20.36 1.29 -8.28
C LEU A 163 -19.47 1.78 -9.43
N LEU A 164 -19.99 1.82 -10.65
CA LEU A 164 -19.30 2.40 -11.83
C LEU A 164 -18.96 3.88 -11.61
N THR A 165 -19.85 4.60 -10.92
CA THR A 165 -19.62 6.02 -10.65
C THR A 165 -18.53 6.26 -9.62
N VAL A 166 -18.32 5.35 -8.65
CA VAL A 166 -17.39 5.54 -7.53
C VAL A 166 -16.12 4.68 -7.61
N GLY A 167 -16.12 3.59 -8.38
CA GLY A 167 -15.09 2.55 -8.31
C GLY A 167 -14.02 2.59 -9.40
N THR A 168 -14.15 3.41 -10.43
CA THR A 168 -13.40 3.22 -11.68
C THR A 168 -12.02 3.88 -11.74
N SER A 169 -11.67 4.76 -10.83
CA SER A 169 -10.52 5.65 -10.99
C SER A 169 -9.40 5.50 -9.97
N ALA A 170 -9.55 4.64 -8.96
CA ALA A 170 -8.52 4.47 -7.94
C ALA A 170 -7.64 3.24 -8.19
N GLY A 171 -6.31 3.39 -8.07
CA GLY A 171 -5.30 2.37 -8.38
C GLY A 171 -5.37 1.09 -7.52
N GLY A 172 -4.90 -0.08 -8.04
CA GLY A 172 -4.73 -1.35 -7.32
C GLY A 172 -5.75 -2.45 -7.65
N ARG A 173 -5.59 -3.64 -7.06
CA ARG A 173 -6.42 -4.84 -7.33
C ARG A 173 -7.63 -4.97 -6.41
N GLN A 174 -7.54 -4.46 -5.20
CA GLN A 174 -8.59 -4.55 -4.19
C GLN A 174 -9.81 -3.73 -4.59
N PRO A 175 -11.05 -4.21 -4.35
CA PRO A 175 -12.27 -3.44 -4.56
C PRO A 175 -12.26 -2.16 -3.74
N LYS A 176 -12.60 -1.05 -4.39
CA LYS A 176 -12.57 0.27 -3.75
C LYS A 176 -13.57 1.22 -4.37
N ALA A 177 -13.89 2.28 -3.65
CA ALA A 177 -14.81 3.31 -4.07
C ALA A 177 -14.31 4.70 -3.67
N ILE A 178 -14.56 5.69 -4.51
CA ILE A 178 -14.34 7.10 -4.19
C ILE A 178 -15.65 7.69 -3.72
N ILE A 179 -15.71 8.03 -2.44
CA ILE A 179 -16.92 8.55 -1.80
C ILE A 179 -16.69 9.96 -1.25
N ALA A 180 -17.76 10.70 -1.08
CA ALA A 180 -17.78 11.97 -0.39
C ALA A 180 -18.75 11.86 0.79
N ILE A 181 -18.33 12.32 1.97
CA ILE A 181 -19.10 12.23 3.21
C ILE A 181 -19.34 13.62 3.75
N ASN A 182 -20.60 13.94 4.02
CA ASN A 182 -20.98 15.11 4.77
C ASN A 182 -21.05 14.76 6.27
N HIS A 183 -20.08 15.23 7.06
CA HIS A 183 -19.99 14.89 8.47
C HIS A 183 -21.10 15.54 9.34
N LYS A 184 -21.85 16.52 8.79
CA LYS A 184 -22.94 17.16 9.54
C LYS A 184 -24.21 16.31 9.60
N ASN A 185 -24.47 15.55 8.53
CA ASN A 185 -25.71 14.78 8.39
C ASN A 185 -25.50 13.31 8.04
N GLY A 186 -24.23 12.87 7.87
CA GLY A 186 -23.88 11.49 7.50
C GLY A 186 -24.21 11.12 6.06
N GLU A 187 -24.54 12.07 5.18
CA GLU A 187 -24.87 11.80 3.79
C GLU A 187 -23.63 11.36 3.01
N ILE A 188 -23.77 10.29 2.22
CA ILE A 188 -22.71 9.74 1.36
C ILE A 188 -23.13 9.91 -0.10
N ARG A 189 -22.21 10.46 -0.89
CA ARG A 189 -22.35 10.65 -2.33
C ARG A 189 -21.10 10.15 -3.07
N SER A 190 -21.17 10.14 -4.40
CA SER A 190 -19.98 9.92 -5.22
C SER A 190 -18.92 10.99 -4.95
N GLY A 191 -17.71 10.55 -4.56
CA GLY A 191 -16.56 11.43 -4.39
C GLY A 191 -15.85 11.80 -5.70
N GLN A 192 -16.40 11.40 -6.85
CA GLN A 192 -15.90 11.75 -8.17
C GLN A 192 -16.57 13.00 -8.76
N ILE A 193 -17.61 13.49 -8.09
CA ILE A 193 -18.35 14.69 -8.49
C ILE A 193 -17.71 15.90 -7.82
N SER A 194 -17.47 16.95 -8.59
CA SER A 194 -16.98 18.24 -8.08
C SER A 194 -18.13 19.09 -7.54
N GLY A 195 -17.83 20.07 -6.68
CA GLY A 195 -18.80 21.08 -6.23
C GLY A 195 -19.73 20.59 -5.12
N LEU A 196 -19.36 19.57 -4.36
CA LEU A 196 -20.09 19.12 -3.18
C LEU A 196 -19.68 19.95 -1.96
N LYS A 197 -20.46 20.98 -1.66
CA LYS A 197 -20.24 21.84 -0.51
C LYS A 197 -20.44 21.07 0.81
N ASP A 198 -19.55 21.28 1.77
CA ASP A 198 -19.57 20.63 3.09
C ASP A 198 -19.30 19.10 3.06
N PHE A 199 -18.68 18.57 2.00
CA PHE A 199 -18.27 17.18 1.91
C PHE A 199 -16.74 17.06 1.97
N ASP A 200 -16.25 16.03 2.65
CA ASP A 200 -14.88 15.55 2.56
C ASP A 200 -14.80 14.34 1.62
N TYR A 201 -13.70 14.22 0.90
CA TYR A 201 -13.50 13.18 -0.11
C TYR A 201 -12.61 12.07 0.41
N TYR A 202 -13.04 10.83 0.19
CA TYR A 202 -12.38 9.63 0.69
C TYR A 202 -12.19 8.57 -0.40
N LEU A 203 -11.11 7.80 -0.25
CA LEU A 203 -10.95 6.50 -0.86
C LEU A 203 -11.38 5.46 0.18
N LEU A 204 -12.36 4.63 -0.16
CA LEU A 204 -12.82 3.50 0.64
C LEU A 204 -12.32 2.22 -0.01
N LYS A 205 -11.63 1.35 0.73
CA LYS A 205 -11.27 -0.01 0.34
C LYS A 205 -12.18 -0.99 1.06
N PHE A 206 -12.83 -1.87 0.29
CA PHE A 206 -13.72 -2.87 0.86
C PHE A 206 -12.89 -3.94 1.59
N GLY A 207 -13.19 -4.12 2.89
CA GLY A 207 -12.49 -5.09 3.73
C GLY A 207 -12.85 -6.53 3.36
N ASN A 208 -11.88 -7.41 3.52
CA ASN A 208 -12.06 -8.85 3.44
C ASN A 208 -11.84 -9.45 4.82
N THR A 209 -12.91 -9.96 5.42
CA THR A 209 -12.90 -10.48 6.80
C THR A 209 -12.04 -11.73 6.96
N GLN A 210 -11.89 -12.55 5.91
CA GLN A 210 -11.03 -13.74 5.95
C GLN A 210 -9.55 -13.37 6.19
N TYR A 211 -9.14 -12.21 5.74
CA TYR A 211 -7.75 -11.74 5.83
C TYR A 211 -7.58 -10.59 6.81
N SER A 212 -8.64 -10.16 7.51
CA SER A 212 -8.65 -8.93 8.33
C SER A 212 -8.03 -7.73 7.59
N SER A 213 -8.31 -7.60 6.28
CA SER A 213 -7.53 -6.69 5.42
C SER A 213 -7.71 -5.21 5.77
N ALA A 214 -8.92 -4.80 6.17
CA ALA A 214 -9.18 -3.43 6.59
C ALA A 214 -8.53 -3.11 7.94
N GLU A 215 -8.61 -4.04 8.89
CA GLU A 215 -8.04 -3.93 10.22
C GLU A 215 -6.50 -3.92 10.17
N LEU A 216 -5.91 -4.74 9.30
CA LEU A 216 -4.45 -4.75 9.06
C LEU A 216 -4.00 -3.42 8.44
N GLU A 217 -4.67 -2.93 7.41
CA GLU A 217 -4.32 -1.64 6.79
C GLU A 217 -4.46 -0.48 7.78
N MET A 218 -5.48 -0.50 8.65
CA MET A 218 -5.63 0.46 9.74
C MET A 218 -4.49 0.36 10.77
N SER A 219 -4.06 -0.85 11.09
CA SER A 219 -2.95 -1.07 12.02
C SER A 219 -1.63 -0.56 11.44
N TYR A 220 -1.39 -0.79 10.17
CA TYR A 220 -0.23 -0.27 9.45
C TYR A 220 -0.26 1.25 9.34
N TYR A 221 -1.43 1.85 9.08
CA TYR A 221 -1.61 3.31 9.11
C TYR A 221 -1.22 3.91 10.47
N GLU A 222 -1.70 3.33 11.58
CA GLU A 222 -1.35 3.83 12.91
C GLU A 222 0.15 3.71 13.20
N LEU A 223 0.76 2.57 12.86
CA LEU A 223 2.19 2.33 13.05
C LEU A 223 3.04 3.24 12.17
N ALA A 224 2.68 3.39 10.89
CA ALA A 224 3.37 4.29 9.97
C ALA A 224 3.32 5.74 10.46
N THR A 225 2.15 6.19 10.93
CA THR A 225 1.98 7.52 11.50
C THR A 225 2.81 7.71 12.77
N LYS A 226 2.84 6.71 13.67
CA LYS A 226 3.69 6.72 14.88
C LYS A 226 5.19 6.76 14.52
N ALA A 227 5.60 6.10 13.45
CA ALA A 227 6.96 6.15 12.93
C ALA A 227 7.32 7.53 12.31
N GLY A 228 6.32 8.41 12.17
CA GLY A 228 6.47 9.74 11.59
C GLY A 228 6.30 9.82 10.09
N ILE A 229 5.73 8.79 9.44
CA ILE A 229 5.34 8.81 8.03
C ILE A 229 4.13 9.72 7.86
N ARG A 230 4.18 10.60 6.87
CA ARG A 230 3.06 11.48 6.52
C ARG A 230 1.99 10.70 5.75
N MET A 231 0.83 10.53 6.36
CA MET A 231 -0.34 9.89 5.76
C MET A 231 -1.57 10.77 5.91
N MET A 232 -2.55 10.57 5.06
CA MET A 232 -3.85 11.24 5.23
C MET A 232 -4.65 10.59 6.36
N PRO A 233 -5.51 11.36 7.05
CA PRO A 233 -6.39 10.81 8.08
C PRO A 233 -7.18 9.60 7.55
N SER A 234 -7.12 8.50 8.30
CA SER A 234 -7.73 7.23 7.93
C SER A 234 -8.45 6.62 9.13
N GLU A 235 -9.50 5.86 8.87
CA GLU A 235 -10.31 5.20 9.89
C GLU A 235 -10.97 3.91 9.38
N LEU A 236 -11.47 3.08 10.29
CA LEU A 236 -12.34 1.96 9.96
C LEU A 236 -13.78 2.44 9.81
N TYR A 237 -14.35 2.19 8.65
CA TYR A 237 -15.74 2.50 8.34
C TYR A 237 -16.59 1.23 8.38
N LYS A 238 -17.60 1.19 9.24
CA LYS A 238 -18.45 0.01 9.44
C LYS A 238 -19.68 0.02 8.53
N VAL A 239 -19.86 -1.07 7.79
CA VAL A 239 -21.05 -1.32 6.98
C VAL A 239 -21.56 -2.71 7.31
N ASP A 240 -22.79 -2.82 7.81
CA ASP A 240 -23.46 -4.09 8.15
C ASP A 240 -22.60 -5.04 9.02
N GLY A 241 -21.88 -4.47 9.97
CA GLY A 241 -20.99 -5.20 10.89
C GLY A 241 -19.58 -5.45 10.38
N ASN A 242 -19.31 -5.30 9.09
CA ASN A 242 -17.99 -5.47 8.48
C ASN A 242 -17.20 -4.16 8.47
N ASN A 243 -15.91 -4.27 8.71
CA ASN A 243 -15.01 -3.14 8.64
C ASN A 243 -14.49 -2.94 7.20
N HIS A 244 -14.41 -1.68 6.81
CA HIS A 244 -13.77 -1.21 5.58
C HIS A 244 -12.76 -0.14 5.96
N PHE A 245 -11.69 -0.01 5.20
CA PHE A 245 -10.69 1.04 5.44
C PHE A 245 -11.05 2.27 4.62
N ILE A 246 -11.14 3.45 5.25
CA ILE A 246 -11.27 4.71 4.51
C ILE A 246 -10.10 5.64 4.82
N THR A 247 -9.65 6.36 3.80
CA THR A 247 -8.61 7.38 3.91
C THR A 247 -9.02 8.64 3.18
N LYS A 248 -8.75 9.80 3.80
CA LYS A 248 -9.02 11.10 3.15
C LYS A 248 -8.15 11.25 1.92
N ARG A 249 -8.70 11.78 0.84
CA ARG A 249 -7.94 11.99 -0.41
C ARG A 249 -6.97 13.14 -0.26
N PHE A 250 -5.71 12.94 -0.66
CA PHE A 250 -4.69 13.98 -0.69
C PHE A 250 -4.74 14.82 -1.98
N ASP A 251 -5.41 14.31 -3.01
CA ASP A 251 -5.57 14.98 -4.30
C ASP A 251 -6.82 15.88 -4.36
N ARG A 252 -7.35 16.23 -3.20
CA ARG A 252 -8.45 17.17 -3.02
C ARG A 252 -8.14 18.16 -1.90
N ASP A 253 -8.41 19.44 -2.17
CA ASP A 253 -8.42 20.52 -1.18
C ASP A 253 -9.80 21.21 -1.28
N GLY A 254 -10.73 20.81 -0.39
CA GLY A 254 -12.14 21.09 -0.58
C GLY A 254 -12.64 20.58 -1.93
N GLU A 255 -13.19 21.48 -2.75
CA GLU A 255 -13.68 21.17 -4.10
C GLU A 255 -12.58 21.15 -5.18
N THR A 256 -11.39 21.67 -4.85
CA THR A 256 -10.27 21.81 -5.79
C THR A 256 -9.52 20.50 -5.98
N LYS A 257 -9.28 20.13 -7.24
CA LYS A 257 -8.45 19.01 -7.60
C LYS A 257 -6.97 19.40 -7.56
N ILE A 258 -6.15 18.58 -6.93
CA ILE A 258 -4.69 18.75 -6.90
C ILE A 258 -4.07 17.85 -7.96
N TYR A 259 -3.18 18.40 -8.78
CA TYR A 259 -2.49 17.61 -9.80
C TYR A 259 -1.56 16.59 -9.15
N THR A 260 -1.62 15.36 -9.64
CA THR A 260 -0.89 14.22 -9.06
C THR A 260 -0.28 13.36 -10.15
N GLN A 261 0.96 12.93 -9.95
CA GLN A 261 1.62 11.89 -10.74
C GLN A 261 2.31 10.87 -9.84
N THR A 262 2.24 9.59 -10.22
CA THR A 262 3.06 8.56 -9.59
C THR A 262 4.51 8.63 -10.05
N LEU A 263 5.42 7.96 -9.33
CA LEU A 263 6.81 7.80 -9.77
C LEU A 263 6.87 7.11 -11.14
N ALA A 264 5.98 6.13 -11.39
CA ALA A 264 5.86 5.47 -12.69
C ALA A 264 5.53 6.45 -13.83
N ALA A 265 4.72 7.48 -13.56
CA ALA A 265 4.33 8.47 -14.56
C ALA A 265 5.41 9.53 -14.79
N ILE A 266 6.11 9.93 -13.74
CA ILE A 266 7.09 11.02 -13.79
C ILE A 266 8.48 10.55 -14.22
N SER A 267 8.80 9.26 -13.94
CA SER A 267 10.05 8.60 -14.30
C SER A 267 9.79 7.10 -14.54
N PRO A 268 9.33 6.70 -15.72
CA PRO A 268 8.92 5.32 -16.03
C PRO A 268 9.98 4.25 -15.71
N ASP A 269 11.25 4.58 -15.88
CA ASP A 269 12.37 3.65 -15.65
C ASP A 269 12.80 3.58 -14.19
N ALA A 270 12.17 4.35 -13.29
CA ALA A 270 12.51 4.35 -11.89
C ALA A 270 11.95 3.09 -11.19
N ASN A 271 12.86 2.25 -10.71
CA ASN A 271 12.57 0.99 -10.03
C ASN A 271 13.40 0.80 -8.74
N SER A 272 14.01 1.87 -8.21
CA SER A 272 14.79 1.83 -6.98
C SER A 272 14.56 3.06 -6.10
N TYR A 273 14.81 2.92 -4.80
CA TYR A 273 14.72 4.04 -3.87
C TYR A 273 15.79 5.12 -4.13
N GLU A 274 16.94 4.74 -4.68
CA GLU A 274 17.96 5.69 -5.13
C GLU A 274 17.42 6.59 -6.26
N GLN A 275 16.73 5.98 -7.22
CA GLN A 275 16.11 6.74 -8.31
C GLN A 275 14.95 7.60 -7.82
N LEU A 276 14.15 7.13 -6.84
CA LEU A 276 13.11 7.93 -6.21
C LEU A 276 13.71 9.18 -5.52
N ILE A 277 14.82 9.06 -4.76
CA ILE A 277 15.52 10.20 -4.19
C ILE A 277 16.06 11.14 -5.31
N ALA A 278 16.60 10.58 -6.38
CA ALA A 278 17.06 11.37 -7.52
C ALA A 278 15.93 12.16 -8.18
N VAL A 279 14.73 11.57 -8.30
CA VAL A 279 13.52 12.26 -8.80
C VAL A 279 13.12 13.39 -7.85
N CYS A 280 13.09 13.16 -6.53
CA CYS A 280 12.81 14.21 -5.55
C CYS A 280 13.73 15.42 -5.76
N ARG A 281 15.03 15.18 -5.95
CA ARG A 281 16.01 16.26 -6.20
C ARG A 281 15.80 16.97 -7.53
N LYS A 282 15.50 16.22 -8.61
CA LYS A 282 15.22 16.81 -9.94
C LYS A 282 13.95 17.67 -9.93
N LEU A 283 12.98 17.34 -9.09
CA LEU A 283 11.75 18.12 -8.87
C LEU A 283 11.95 19.25 -7.84
N HIS A 284 13.17 19.45 -7.34
CA HIS A 284 13.49 20.45 -6.31
C HIS A 284 12.70 20.31 -5.01
N LEU A 285 12.36 19.06 -4.62
CA LEU A 285 11.69 18.80 -3.37
C LEU A 285 12.60 19.11 -2.17
N SER A 286 11.99 19.30 -1.02
CA SER A 286 12.70 19.60 0.22
C SER A 286 13.54 18.41 0.72
N GLU A 287 14.56 18.69 1.51
CA GLU A 287 15.33 17.66 2.23
C GLU A 287 14.39 16.80 3.12
N ALA A 288 13.35 17.42 3.68
CA ALA A 288 12.37 16.70 4.48
C ALA A 288 11.61 15.61 3.66
N ASP A 289 11.40 15.83 2.36
CA ASP A 289 10.81 14.82 1.48
C ASP A 289 11.79 13.67 1.21
N CYS A 290 13.07 13.94 1.07
CA CYS A 290 14.10 12.88 0.96
C CYS A 290 14.19 12.03 2.24
N LEU A 291 14.14 12.68 3.42
CA LEU A 291 14.09 11.97 4.71
C LEU A 291 12.79 11.13 4.86
N GLU A 292 11.69 11.64 4.33
CA GLU A 292 10.41 10.92 4.30
C GLU A 292 10.48 9.67 3.40
N VAL A 293 11.10 9.74 2.22
CA VAL A 293 11.34 8.58 1.35
C VAL A 293 12.17 7.53 2.11
N PHE A 294 13.24 7.93 2.78
CA PHE A 294 14.07 7.04 3.57
C PHE A 294 13.27 6.37 4.71
N ARG A 295 12.44 7.12 5.41
CA ARG A 295 11.58 6.60 6.47
C ARG A 295 10.59 5.54 5.94
N ARG A 296 9.95 5.81 4.79
CA ARG A 296 9.05 4.85 4.13
C ARG A 296 9.79 3.58 3.71
N MET A 297 10.99 3.71 3.15
CA MET A 297 11.85 2.58 2.80
C MET A 297 12.14 1.69 4.01
N VAL A 298 12.60 2.28 5.12
CA VAL A 298 12.88 1.54 6.36
C VAL A 298 11.64 0.85 6.90
N PHE A 299 10.50 1.54 6.90
CA PHE A 299 9.23 0.98 7.32
C PHE A 299 8.80 -0.19 6.44
N ASN A 300 8.84 -0.03 5.12
CA ASN A 300 8.46 -1.07 4.17
C ASN A 300 9.31 -2.34 4.35
N ILE A 301 10.62 -2.20 4.56
CA ILE A 301 11.52 -3.33 4.80
C ILE A 301 11.14 -4.05 6.10
N LEU A 302 11.05 -3.33 7.21
CA LEU A 302 10.86 -3.95 8.52
C LEU A 302 9.43 -4.44 8.75
N ALA A 303 8.44 -3.78 8.17
CA ALA A 303 7.02 -4.14 8.24
C ALA A 303 6.59 -5.14 7.15
N ASN A 304 7.49 -5.57 6.27
CA ASN A 304 7.19 -6.43 5.13
C ASN A 304 6.08 -5.89 4.22
N ASN A 305 6.08 -4.57 3.96
CA ASN A 305 5.26 -3.99 2.91
C ASN A 305 6.01 -4.11 1.58
N THR A 306 5.91 -5.27 0.94
CA THR A 306 6.68 -5.64 -0.25
C THR A 306 6.05 -5.19 -1.57
N ASP A 307 4.81 -4.71 -1.56
CA ASP A 307 4.16 -4.12 -2.75
C ASP A 307 4.53 -2.63 -2.93
N ASP A 308 5.79 -2.31 -2.64
CA ASP A 308 6.35 -0.96 -2.69
C ASP A 308 6.75 -0.53 -4.11
N HIS A 309 5.92 -0.85 -5.10
CA HIS A 309 6.19 -0.52 -6.50
C HIS A 309 6.09 1.00 -6.80
N ASN A 310 6.63 1.41 -7.93
CA ASN A 310 6.73 2.83 -8.32
C ASN A 310 5.38 3.56 -8.49
N LYS A 311 4.24 2.86 -8.55
CA LYS A 311 2.90 3.48 -8.51
C LYS A 311 2.43 3.80 -7.10
N ASN A 312 3.09 3.27 -6.05
CA ASN A 312 2.77 3.55 -4.64
C ASN A 312 3.53 4.77 -4.08
N PHE A 313 4.25 5.47 -4.95
CA PHE A 313 4.88 6.75 -4.63
C PHE A 313 4.36 7.82 -5.58
N SER A 314 3.73 8.86 -5.04
CA SER A 314 3.18 9.96 -5.83
C SER A 314 3.78 11.30 -5.45
N PHE A 315 3.70 12.20 -6.41
CA PHE A 315 4.03 13.61 -6.27
C PHE A 315 2.80 14.44 -6.56
N ILE A 316 2.63 15.51 -5.84
CA ILE A 316 1.56 16.49 -6.07
C ILE A 316 2.17 17.79 -6.55
N MET A 317 1.47 18.48 -7.44
CA MET A 317 1.84 19.81 -7.91
C MET A 317 0.69 20.78 -7.69
N ARG A 318 0.99 21.93 -7.14
CA ARG A 318 0.05 23.04 -7.01
C ARG A 318 0.01 23.88 -8.27
N GLU A 319 -1.00 24.75 -8.39
CA GLU A 319 -1.20 25.61 -9.56
C GLU A 319 -0.01 26.56 -9.84
N ASP A 320 0.80 26.86 -8.83
CA ASP A 320 2.04 27.65 -8.96
C ASP A 320 3.23 26.86 -9.51
N GLY A 321 3.05 25.57 -9.83
CA GLY A 321 4.09 24.68 -10.33
C GLY A 321 4.99 24.06 -9.24
N THR A 322 4.69 24.29 -7.96
CA THR A 322 5.49 23.74 -6.84
C THR A 322 5.17 22.26 -6.64
N TRP A 323 6.21 21.41 -6.69
CA TRP A 323 6.12 19.98 -6.45
C TRP A 323 6.38 19.61 -4.99
N GLN A 324 5.71 18.58 -4.52
CA GLN A 324 5.87 17.99 -3.20
C GLN A 324 5.69 16.47 -3.28
N LEU A 325 6.32 15.72 -2.38
CA LEU A 325 6.02 14.30 -2.19
C LEU A 325 4.63 14.16 -1.58
N ALA A 326 3.76 13.39 -2.21
CA ALA A 326 2.43 13.11 -1.68
C ALA A 326 2.50 12.39 -0.32
N PRO A 327 1.48 12.51 0.55
CA PRO A 327 1.31 11.61 1.67
C PRO A 327 1.39 10.14 1.24
N ALA A 328 1.89 9.27 2.11
CA ALA A 328 1.98 7.84 1.83
C ALA A 328 0.58 7.21 1.80
N TYR A 329 0.44 6.17 1.02
CA TYR A 329 -0.78 5.36 0.86
C TYR A 329 -0.40 3.92 0.50
N ASP A 330 -1.35 3.00 0.58
CA ASP A 330 -1.14 1.57 0.27
C ASP A 330 0.01 0.95 1.08
N ILE A 331 0.16 1.35 2.36
CA ILE A 331 1.10 0.75 3.29
C ILE A 331 0.36 -0.32 4.10
N THR A 332 0.60 -1.59 3.78
CA THR A 332 -0.02 -2.72 4.47
C THR A 332 0.81 -3.98 4.30
N TYR A 333 0.52 -5.01 5.08
CA TYR A 333 1.06 -6.34 4.87
C TYR A 333 0.43 -6.95 3.61
N ILE A 334 1.25 -7.53 2.75
CA ILE A 334 0.73 -8.11 1.51
C ILE A 334 0.21 -9.51 1.77
N ILE A 335 -1.09 -9.65 1.57
CA ILE A 335 -1.81 -10.91 1.65
C ILE A 335 -1.97 -11.44 0.22
N ASP A 336 -1.20 -12.47 -0.13
CA ASP A 336 -1.43 -13.20 -1.37
C ASP A 336 -2.46 -14.32 -1.11
N PRO A 337 -3.66 -14.26 -1.69
CA PRO A 337 -4.71 -15.27 -1.49
C PRO A 337 -4.30 -16.68 -1.95
N GLY A 338 -3.25 -16.80 -2.75
CA GLY A 338 -2.68 -18.08 -3.20
C GLY A 338 -1.40 -18.50 -2.48
N GLY A 339 -0.84 -17.62 -1.63
CA GLY A 339 0.44 -17.82 -0.97
C GLY A 339 0.30 -18.17 0.51
N PHE A 340 1.04 -19.17 0.95
CA PHE A 340 1.14 -19.54 2.37
C PHE A 340 2.31 -18.84 3.08
N LEU A 341 3.18 -18.18 2.32
CA LEU A 341 4.37 -17.50 2.82
C LEU A 341 4.30 -16.00 2.51
N PRO A 342 4.89 -15.15 3.36
CA PRO A 342 5.03 -13.74 3.03
C PRO A 342 5.86 -13.59 1.75
N ASN A 343 5.48 -12.65 0.89
CA ASN A 343 6.34 -12.26 -0.21
C ASN A 343 7.55 -11.51 0.37
N GLU A 344 8.75 -12.02 0.12
CA GLU A 344 9.99 -11.42 0.63
C GLU A 344 10.63 -10.44 -0.37
N ASP A 345 10.18 -10.44 -1.63
CA ASP A 345 10.74 -9.58 -2.66
C ASP A 345 10.03 -8.24 -2.70
N HIS A 346 10.74 -7.18 -2.39
CA HIS A 346 10.30 -5.82 -2.66
C HIS A 346 10.13 -5.57 -4.16
N CYS A 347 9.25 -4.66 -4.53
CA CYS A 347 9.09 -4.25 -5.92
C CYS A 347 10.15 -3.23 -6.35
N MET A 348 10.70 -2.45 -5.42
CA MET A 348 11.77 -1.49 -5.69
C MET A 348 13.11 -1.96 -5.13
N TYR A 349 14.16 -1.80 -5.91
CA TYR A 349 15.52 -2.11 -5.49
C TYR A 349 16.02 -1.16 -4.40
N ILE A 350 16.82 -1.70 -3.49
CA ILE A 350 17.61 -0.99 -2.49
C ILE A 350 19.04 -1.53 -2.63
N ARG A 351 19.98 -0.71 -3.09
CA ARG A 351 21.36 -1.14 -3.38
C ARG A 351 21.44 -2.42 -4.22
N ALA A 352 20.63 -2.45 -5.31
CA ALA A 352 20.49 -3.59 -6.22
C ALA A 352 19.96 -4.90 -5.56
N LYS A 353 19.33 -4.82 -4.39
CA LYS A 353 18.67 -5.94 -3.72
C LYS A 353 17.15 -5.73 -3.68
N LEU A 354 16.41 -6.82 -3.79
CA LEU A 354 14.94 -6.85 -3.56
C LEU A 354 14.58 -7.56 -2.25
N ARG A 355 15.49 -8.37 -1.70
CA ARG A 355 15.32 -9.14 -0.45
C ARG A 355 16.60 -9.15 0.38
N ASN A 356 16.51 -9.66 1.60
CA ASN A 356 17.65 -9.78 2.52
C ASN A 356 18.40 -8.45 2.69
N ILE A 357 17.65 -7.37 2.81
CA ILE A 357 18.19 -6.02 2.95
C ILE A 357 18.63 -5.83 4.41
N SER A 358 19.94 -5.78 4.62
CA SER A 358 20.51 -5.64 5.95
C SER A 358 20.46 -4.20 6.45
N ARG A 359 20.63 -4.02 7.78
CA ARG A 359 20.80 -2.68 8.37
C ARG A 359 22.01 -1.93 7.77
N ASP A 360 23.09 -2.65 7.45
CA ASP A 360 24.27 -2.05 6.81
C ASP A 360 23.99 -1.56 5.38
N ASP A 361 23.16 -2.28 4.61
CA ASP A 361 22.70 -1.81 3.29
C ASP A 361 21.96 -0.48 3.41
N VAL A 362 21.05 -0.37 4.38
CA VAL A 362 20.27 0.85 4.62
C VAL A 362 21.15 2.00 5.13
N MET A 363 22.11 1.71 5.99
CA MET A 363 23.07 2.72 6.45
C MET A 363 24.00 3.19 5.33
N GLN A 364 24.40 2.30 4.41
CA GLN A 364 25.17 2.69 3.24
C GLN A 364 24.31 3.49 2.25
N PHE A 365 23.06 3.08 2.01
CA PHE A 365 22.09 3.88 1.24
C PHE A 365 21.96 5.30 1.80
N ALA A 366 21.87 5.44 3.11
CA ALA A 366 21.78 6.74 3.76
C ALA A 366 23.02 7.62 3.50
N ARG A 367 24.24 7.04 3.58
CA ARG A 367 25.50 7.74 3.26
C ARG A 367 25.53 8.18 1.81
N ASP A 368 25.23 7.25 0.89
CA ASP A 368 25.32 7.51 -0.57
C ASP A 368 24.31 8.57 -1.01
N ASN A 369 23.19 8.67 -0.30
CA ASN A 369 22.10 9.63 -0.60
C ASN A 369 22.06 10.84 0.35
N GLY A 370 23.07 11.05 1.20
CA GLY A 370 23.16 12.21 2.07
C GLY A 370 22.05 12.33 3.12
N ILE A 371 21.46 11.22 3.53
CA ILE A 371 20.39 11.18 4.55
C ILE A 371 20.98 11.51 5.92
N ARG A 372 20.44 12.54 6.56
CA ARG A 372 20.89 12.99 7.87
C ARG A 372 20.22 12.21 8.99
N ARG A 373 20.99 11.83 10.02
CA ARG A 373 20.52 11.12 11.23
C ARG A 373 19.72 9.85 10.93
N PRO A 374 20.20 8.94 10.06
CA PRO A 374 19.47 7.73 9.68
C PRO A 374 19.11 6.86 10.89
N ASP A 375 20.01 6.74 11.89
CA ASP A 375 19.74 5.96 13.10
C ASP A 375 18.52 6.44 13.89
N ALA A 376 18.28 7.76 13.94
CA ALA A 376 17.09 8.29 14.61
C ALA A 376 15.80 7.91 13.87
N ILE A 377 15.83 7.91 12.53
CA ILE A 377 14.69 7.49 11.70
C ILE A 377 14.44 5.99 11.87
N ILE A 378 15.50 5.17 11.80
CA ILE A 378 15.41 3.71 12.01
C ILE A 378 14.80 3.42 13.38
N ARG A 379 15.30 4.06 14.44
CA ARG A 379 14.79 3.88 15.80
C ARG A 379 13.30 4.18 15.90
N ASN A 380 12.82 5.30 15.35
CA ASN A 380 11.40 5.65 15.36
C ASN A 380 10.54 4.57 14.68
N VAL A 381 11.02 4.01 13.57
CA VAL A 381 10.32 2.91 12.87
C VAL A 381 10.30 1.65 13.73
N VAL A 382 11.45 1.26 14.28
CA VAL A 382 11.58 0.09 15.16
C VAL A 382 10.67 0.20 16.39
N ASP A 383 10.69 1.35 17.07
CA ASP A 383 9.87 1.58 18.27
C ASP A 383 8.36 1.57 17.96
N SER A 384 7.98 2.02 16.77
CA SER A 384 6.61 1.90 16.29
C SER A 384 6.22 0.44 16.04
N LEU A 385 7.04 -0.30 15.29
CA LEU A 385 6.75 -1.69 14.89
C LEU A 385 6.71 -2.65 16.07
N LYS A 386 7.47 -2.40 17.15
CA LYS A 386 7.38 -3.17 18.42
C LYS A 386 5.99 -3.10 19.06
N GLN A 387 5.13 -2.16 18.66
CA GLN A 387 3.77 -2.03 19.17
C GLN A 387 2.74 -2.78 18.29
N PHE A 388 3.17 -3.53 17.27
CA PHE A 388 2.28 -4.12 16.29
C PHE A 388 1.14 -4.92 16.92
N ARG A 389 1.45 -5.90 17.82
CA ARG A 389 0.43 -6.74 18.46
C ARG A 389 -0.67 -5.91 19.12
N SER A 390 -0.29 -4.96 19.98
CA SER A 390 -1.26 -4.14 20.72
C SER A 390 -2.13 -3.27 19.79
N VAL A 391 -1.56 -2.80 18.67
CA VAL A 391 -2.30 -2.00 17.67
C VAL A 391 -3.23 -2.89 16.85
N ALA A 392 -2.77 -4.09 16.46
CA ALA A 392 -3.55 -5.05 15.70
C ALA A 392 -4.77 -5.55 16.50
N GLU A 393 -4.57 -5.92 17.78
CA GLU A 393 -5.64 -6.33 18.69
C GLU A 393 -6.67 -5.20 18.91
N LYS A 394 -6.21 -3.96 19.14
CA LYS A 394 -7.06 -2.78 19.25
C LYS A 394 -7.95 -2.59 18.02
N ASN A 395 -7.42 -2.81 16.82
CA ASN A 395 -8.13 -2.62 15.55
C ASN A 395 -8.97 -3.84 15.16
N GLY A 396 -8.90 -4.95 15.92
CA GLY A 396 -9.70 -6.15 15.69
C GLY A 396 -9.13 -7.08 14.62
N VAL A 397 -7.83 -7.05 14.36
CA VAL A 397 -7.15 -8.06 13.52
C VAL A 397 -7.32 -9.42 14.16
N SER A 398 -7.64 -10.46 13.39
CA SER A 398 -7.76 -11.82 13.91
C SER A 398 -6.43 -12.31 14.49
N GLU A 399 -6.48 -13.18 15.51
CA GLU A 399 -5.27 -13.72 16.16
C GLU A 399 -4.35 -14.44 15.16
N GLU A 400 -4.91 -15.15 14.19
CA GLU A 400 -4.15 -15.80 13.13
C GLU A 400 -3.28 -14.78 12.36
N TRP A 401 -3.86 -13.69 11.92
CA TRP A 401 -3.15 -12.65 11.15
C TRP A 401 -2.25 -11.81 12.05
N THR A 402 -2.66 -11.53 13.27
CA THR A 402 -1.81 -10.85 14.25
C THR A 402 -0.53 -11.64 14.49
N GLY A 403 -0.63 -12.95 14.78
CA GLY A 403 0.54 -13.79 15.01
C GLY A 403 1.44 -13.92 13.78
N ARG A 404 0.86 -14.08 12.59
CA ARG A 404 1.62 -14.21 11.34
C ARG A 404 2.44 -12.96 11.03
N VAL A 405 1.79 -11.79 11.06
CA VAL A 405 2.44 -10.51 10.75
C VAL A 405 3.47 -10.13 11.81
N GLU A 406 3.13 -10.32 13.09
CA GLU A 406 4.07 -10.08 14.20
C GLU A 406 5.34 -10.91 14.08
N THR A 407 5.21 -12.20 13.76
CA THR A 407 6.37 -13.08 13.57
C THR A 407 7.27 -12.53 12.46
N THR A 408 6.71 -12.13 11.32
CA THR A 408 7.48 -11.55 10.23
C THR A 408 8.22 -10.27 10.65
N ILE A 409 7.53 -9.35 11.34
CA ILE A 409 8.14 -8.11 11.86
C ILE A 409 9.28 -8.43 12.85
N ILE A 410 9.05 -9.34 13.80
CA ILE A 410 10.06 -9.74 14.78
C ILE A 410 11.29 -10.34 14.09
N ASP A 411 11.10 -11.20 13.09
CA ASP A 411 12.21 -11.82 12.36
C ASP A 411 13.06 -10.78 11.64
N HIS A 412 12.43 -9.75 11.01
CA HIS A 412 13.16 -8.64 10.41
C HIS A 412 13.91 -7.79 11.46
N LEU A 413 13.28 -7.50 12.60
CA LEU A 413 13.91 -6.76 13.68
C LEU A 413 15.08 -7.55 14.27
N LYS A 414 14.97 -8.87 14.44
CA LYS A 414 16.06 -9.76 14.87
C LYS A 414 17.22 -9.74 13.87
N ALA A 415 16.92 -9.85 12.58
CA ALA A 415 17.93 -9.79 11.51
C ALA A 415 18.72 -8.47 11.51
N TRP A 416 18.11 -7.38 11.97
CA TRP A 416 18.79 -6.07 12.10
C TRP A 416 19.43 -5.85 13.46
N GLY A 417 19.29 -6.79 14.43
CA GLY A 417 19.77 -6.66 15.82
C GLY A 417 18.97 -5.65 16.66
N GLU A 418 17.76 -5.30 16.20
CA GLU A 418 16.87 -4.31 16.84
C GLU A 418 15.82 -4.96 17.76
N TRP A 419 15.73 -6.30 17.78
CA TRP A 419 14.89 -7.06 18.69
C TRP A 419 15.74 -7.79 19.69
N GLN A 420 15.55 -7.44 20.95
CA GLN A 420 15.97 -8.27 22.07
C GLN A 420 14.70 -8.94 22.58
N GLU A 421 14.69 -10.24 22.63
CA GLU A 421 13.68 -10.93 23.42
C GLU A 421 13.81 -10.35 24.82
N ASN A 422 12.78 -9.63 25.28
CA ASN A 422 12.67 -9.35 26.69
C ASN A 422 12.61 -10.73 27.33
N ALA A 423 13.73 -11.22 27.83
CA ALA A 423 13.73 -12.28 28.80
C ALA A 423 13.00 -11.71 30.01
N ILE A 424 11.66 -11.75 29.98
CA ILE A 424 10.90 -11.76 31.23
C ILE A 424 11.26 -13.10 31.84
N THR A 425 12.35 -13.09 32.53
CA THR A 425 12.76 -14.21 33.32
C THR A 425 12.09 -14.05 34.68
N PRO A 426 11.05 -14.83 34.97
CA PRO A 426 10.68 -14.98 36.35
C PRO A 426 11.93 -15.55 37.03
N GLU A 427 12.48 -14.79 37.96
CA GLU A 427 13.39 -15.36 38.94
C GLU A 427 12.54 -16.24 39.82
N PHE A 428 12.81 -17.53 39.78
CA PHE A 428 12.23 -18.48 40.71
C PHE A 428 13.32 -19.40 41.26
N THR A 429 13.07 -19.98 42.41
CA THR A 429 14.02 -20.88 43.06
C THR A 429 13.64 -22.33 42.82
N ILE A 430 14.61 -23.14 42.43
CA ILE A 430 14.50 -24.61 42.38
C ILE A 430 15.57 -25.18 43.31
N ASN A 431 15.16 -25.86 44.37
CA ASN A 431 16.09 -26.45 45.37
C ASN A 431 17.13 -25.44 45.88
N ASP A 432 16.69 -24.27 46.32
CA ASP A 432 17.53 -23.15 46.80
C ASP A 432 18.45 -22.49 45.74
N HIS A 433 18.36 -22.90 44.48
CA HIS A 433 19.06 -22.25 43.36
C HIS A 433 18.20 -21.20 42.72
N SER A 434 18.74 -20.00 42.48
CA SER A 434 18.09 -18.94 41.71
C SER A 434 18.15 -19.29 40.22
N VAL A 435 16.97 -19.33 39.55
CA VAL A 435 16.86 -19.63 38.12
C VAL A 435 16.36 -18.38 37.39
N SER A 436 17.09 -17.96 36.36
CA SER A 436 16.76 -16.84 35.50
C SER A 436 17.12 -17.15 34.05
N ASN A 437 16.71 -16.30 33.11
CA ASN A 437 17.04 -16.40 31.67
C ASN A 437 16.66 -17.73 31.00
N ILE A 438 15.47 -18.24 31.29
CA ILE A 438 14.98 -19.49 30.67
C ILE A 438 14.68 -19.25 29.20
N ARG A 439 15.23 -20.09 28.33
CA ARG A 439 14.99 -20.12 26.89
C ARG A 439 14.78 -21.54 26.42
N ILE A 440 13.86 -21.74 25.47
CA ILE A 440 13.68 -23.04 24.84
C ILE A 440 13.98 -22.88 23.35
N GLU A 441 14.95 -23.66 22.88
CA GLU A 441 15.27 -23.75 21.46
C GLU A 441 14.81 -25.12 20.94
N GLN A 442 14.18 -25.15 19.78
CA GLN A 442 13.79 -26.42 19.17
C GLN A 442 15.04 -27.15 18.65
N ALA A 443 15.29 -28.34 19.17
CA ALA A 443 16.38 -29.18 18.72
C ALA A 443 15.92 -30.25 17.73
N TYR A 444 16.88 -30.82 17.03
CA TYR A 444 16.66 -31.85 16.00
C TYR A 444 15.93 -33.10 16.55
N LYS A 445 14.98 -33.66 15.80
CA LYS A 445 14.20 -34.87 16.08
C LYS A 445 13.25 -34.81 17.29
N GLY A 446 12.65 -33.64 17.60
CA GLY A 446 11.64 -33.52 18.67
C GLY A 446 12.21 -33.38 20.08
N ASN A 447 13.51 -33.20 20.21
CA ASN A 447 14.14 -32.81 21.47
C ASN A 447 14.12 -31.27 21.59
N PHE A 448 14.20 -30.79 22.83
CA PHE A 448 14.27 -29.37 23.16
C PHE A 448 15.59 -29.06 23.85
N HIS A 449 16.18 -27.93 23.52
CA HIS A 449 17.26 -27.36 24.31
C HIS A 449 16.65 -26.33 25.27
N LEU A 450 16.72 -26.63 26.56
CA LEU A 450 16.40 -25.71 27.65
C LEU A 450 17.69 -25.03 28.10
N LEU A 451 17.76 -23.74 27.97
CA LEU A 451 18.84 -22.89 28.42
C LEU A 451 18.36 -22.09 29.62
N ALA A 452 19.13 -22.01 30.68
CA ALA A 452 18.80 -21.19 31.83
C ALA A 452 20.08 -20.73 32.54
N SER A 453 20.01 -19.60 33.22
CA SER A 453 21.04 -19.18 34.18
C SER A 453 20.65 -19.67 35.56
N ILE A 454 21.45 -20.50 36.16
CA ILE A 454 21.24 -21.02 37.49
C ILE A 454 22.38 -20.49 38.38
N ASP A 455 22.05 -19.76 39.45
CA ASP A 455 23.00 -19.04 40.30
C ASP A 455 24.01 -18.21 39.50
N GLY A 456 23.50 -17.56 38.43
CA GLY A 456 24.31 -16.71 37.54
C GLY A 456 25.21 -17.47 36.57
N LYS A 457 25.12 -18.81 36.48
CA LYS A 457 25.88 -19.63 35.51
C LYS A 457 24.97 -20.17 34.43
N GLU A 458 25.40 -20.04 33.17
CA GLU A 458 24.67 -20.57 32.02
C GLU A 458 24.65 -22.13 32.07
N CYS A 459 23.45 -22.68 32.00
CA CYS A 459 23.19 -24.11 31.97
C CYS A 459 22.38 -24.49 30.75
N LYS A 460 22.72 -25.60 30.13
CA LYS A 460 22.00 -26.15 28.96
C LYS A 460 21.53 -27.57 29.27
N TYR A 461 20.26 -27.83 29.01
CA TYR A 461 19.66 -29.15 29.16
C TYR A 461 19.07 -29.57 27.83
N VAL A 462 19.41 -30.78 27.38
CA VAL A 462 18.75 -31.39 26.20
C VAL A 462 17.63 -32.28 26.74
N ILE A 463 16.40 -31.93 26.43
CA ILE A 463 15.21 -32.59 26.94
C ILE A 463 14.53 -33.34 25.80
N GLY A 464 14.38 -34.67 25.99
CA GLY A 464 13.54 -35.50 25.13
C GLY A 464 12.10 -35.47 25.62
N LYS A 465 11.14 -35.33 24.68
CA LYS A 465 9.72 -35.48 24.98
C LYS A 465 9.17 -36.74 24.33
N ASN A 466 8.73 -37.69 25.13
CA ASN A 466 8.01 -38.86 24.65
C ASN A 466 6.57 -38.82 25.24
N LYS A 467 5.60 -38.47 24.44
CA LYS A 467 4.21 -38.14 24.84
C LYS A 467 4.20 -36.99 25.85
N GLU A 468 3.87 -37.23 27.12
CA GLU A 468 3.82 -36.21 28.18
C GLU A 468 5.00 -36.28 29.13
N VAL A 469 5.96 -37.17 28.90
CA VAL A 469 7.12 -37.39 29.78
C VAL A 469 8.34 -36.68 29.25
N PHE A 470 8.92 -35.81 30.08
CA PHE A 470 10.19 -35.14 29.80
C PHE A 470 11.31 -35.96 30.39
N SER A 471 12.35 -36.23 29.64
CA SER A 471 13.55 -36.92 30.08
C SER A 471 14.80 -36.12 29.77
N LEU A 472 15.72 -36.02 30.71
CA LEU A 472 17.03 -35.41 30.50
C LEU A 472 17.89 -36.35 29.64
N ILE A 473 18.34 -35.85 28.47
CA ILE A 473 19.23 -36.57 27.55
C ILE A 473 20.68 -36.16 27.82
N GLU A 474 20.94 -34.87 27.96
CA GLU A 474 22.26 -34.30 28.14
C GLU A 474 22.18 -33.04 28.97
N LYS A 475 23.18 -32.75 29.79
CA LYS A 475 23.28 -31.50 30.53
C LYS A 475 24.70 -30.92 30.50
N THR A 476 24.71 -29.58 30.45
CA THR A 476 25.93 -28.80 30.69
C THR A 476 25.58 -27.77 31.77
N GLY A 477 26.07 -27.91 32.98
CA GLY A 477 25.76 -27.00 34.10
C GLY A 477 25.77 -27.67 35.47
N ILE A 478 25.43 -26.90 36.52
CA ILE A 478 25.67 -27.21 37.94
C ILE A 478 24.55 -28.02 38.60
N ALA A 479 23.30 -27.91 38.15
CA ALA A 479 22.17 -28.50 38.87
C ALA A 479 21.67 -29.80 38.23
N ASN A 480 21.34 -30.79 39.07
CA ASN A 480 20.59 -31.97 38.67
C ASN A 480 19.10 -31.66 38.76
N LEU A 481 18.48 -31.35 37.62
CA LEU A 481 17.05 -31.14 37.55
C LEU A 481 16.30 -32.48 37.49
N THR A 482 15.25 -32.61 38.27
CA THR A 482 14.30 -33.73 38.16
C THR A 482 13.39 -33.51 36.94
N ALA A 483 12.71 -34.57 36.46
CA ALA A 483 11.76 -34.46 35.41
C ALA A 483 10.61 -33.48 35.72
N GLU A 484 10.18 -33.41 36.98
CA GLU A 484 9.16 -32.47 37.46
C GLU A 484 9.64 -31.01 37.41
N GLN A 485 10.88 -30.77 37.78
CA GLN A 485 11.50 -29.43 37.73
C GLN A 485 11.68 -28.96 36.28
N MET A 486 12.14 -29.83 35.39
CA MET A 486 12.23 -29.54 33.95
C MET A 486 10.85 -29.24 33.37
N LYS A 487 9.82 -30.01 33.75
CA LYS A 487 8.43 -29.76 33.33
C LYS A 487 7.96 -28.41 33.84
N ALA A 488 8.20 -28.06 35.10
CA ALA A 488 7.82 -26.75 35.65
C ALA A 488 8.51 -25.59 34.96
N MET A 489 9.80 -25.72 34.60
CA MET A 489 10.52 -24.69 33.81
C MET A 489 9.94 -24.52 32.43
N VAL A 490 9.62 -25.61 31.71
CA VAL A 490 9.01 -25.59 30.41
C VAL A 490 7.60 -24.98 30.48
N GLU A 491 6.77 -25.39 31.44
CA GLU A 491 5.43 -24.85 31.62
C GLU A 491 5.45 -23.36 32.01
N THR A 492 6.43 -22.93 32.79
CA THR A 492 6.61 -21.52 33.15
C THR A 492 6.99 -20.70 31.92
N TYR A 493 7.88 -21.22 31.08
CA TYR A 493 8.24 -20.56 29.81
C TYR A 493 7.04 -20.37 28.86
N PHE A 494 6.18 -21.40 28.76
CA PHE A 494 5.00 -21.31 27.85
C PHE A 494 3.77 -20.61 28.47
N LYS A 495 3.80 -20.28 29.76
CA LYS A 495 2.76 -19.47 30.43
C LYS A 495 3.07 -17.98 30.41
N LEU A 496 4.26 -17.62 30.01
CA LEU A 496 4.76 -16.26 29.85
C LEU A 496 4.58 -15.78 28.39
#